data_017f09bd2ec817226c1d6e6717a12f53
#
_entry.id   017f09bd2ec817226c1d6e6717a12f53
#
_cell.length_a   1.000
_cell.length_b   1.000
_cell.length_c   1.000
_cell.angle_alpha   90.00
_cell.angle_beta   90.00
_cell.angle_gamma   90.00
#
_symmetry.space_group_name_H-M   'P 1'
#
loop_
_entity.id
_entity.type
_entity.pdbx_description
1 polymer ?
#
loop_
_entity_poly.entity_id
_entity_poly.type
_entity_poly.pdbx_seq_one_letter_code
_entity_poly.pdbx_strand_id
1 'polypeptide(L)'
;MGKKRFRMMWVILSVIVLSALVGVVFVNMPQFGRLPRGERLARIERSAHYRDGEFRNLHETVLMTSGKGFFQNLTGFLFRKQAGLRPDSTLPVIKTDLQTLNLSEDLLVWFGHSSYLIQMEGKRLLVDPVFCTAAPVSFVNKPFKGTEVYRPEDMPDIDYLIITHDHWDHLD
;
A
#
# COMPACT_ATOMS: atom_id res chain seq x y z
N MET A 1 -40.66 13.57 26.75
CA MET A 1 -39.17 13.48 26.64
C MET A 1 -38.61 14.86 26.98
N GLY A 2 -37.76 15.00 28.02
CA GLY A 2 -37.31 16.33 28.48
C GLY A 2 -36.43 17.03 27.45
N LYS A 3 -36.45 18.36 27.37
CA LYS A 3 -35.69 19.21 26.42
C LYS A 3 -34.19 18.84 26.35
N LYS A 4 -33.58 18.39 27.47
CA LYS A 4 -32.18 17.92 27.52
C LYS A 4 -31.97 16.64 26.70
N ARG A 5 -32.87 15.65 26.81
CA ARG A 5 -32.77 14.39 26.02
C ARG A 5 -32.92 14.64 24.53
N PHE A 6 -33.83 15.54 24.16
CA PHE A 6 -34.05 15.94 22.77
C PHE A 6 -32.80 16.62 22.19
N ARG A 7 -32.19 17.58 22.88
CA ARG A 7 -30.92 18.20 22.45
C ARG A 7 -29.80 17.21 22.33
N MET A 8 -29.64 16.32 23.30
CA MET A 8 -28.60 15.27 23.26
C MET A 8 -28.79 14.35 22.06
N MET A 9 -30.00 13.97 21.72
CA MET A 9 -30.32 13.18 20.54
C MET A 9 -29.85 13.86 19.26
N TRP A 10 -30.12 15.16 19.09
CA TRP A 10 -29.69 15.92 17.92
C TRP A 10 -28.17 16.05 17.84
N VAL A 11 -27.49 16.25 18.97
CA VAL A 11 -26.01 16.26 19.02
C VAL A 11 -25.44 14.91 18.58
N ILE A 12 -25.97 13.79 19.11
CA ILE A 12 -25.52 12.44 18.71
C ILE A 12 -25.77 12.23 17.22
N LEU A 13 -26.95 12.57 16.71
CA LEU A 13 -27.29 12.43 15.29
C LEU A 13 -26.34 13.26 14.41
N SER A 14 -26.07 14.52 14.80
CA SER A 14 -25.14 15.38 14.08
C SER A 14 -23.71 14.80 14.04
N VAL A 15 -23.24 14.26 15.16
CA VAL A 15 -21.92 13.60 15.23
C VAL A 15 -21.88 12.38 14.30
N ILE A 16 -22.93 11.55 14.30
CA ILE A 16 -23.01 10.38 13.42
C ILE A 16 -22.98 10.80 11.95
N VAL A 17 -23.81 11.78 11.57
CA VAL A 17 -23.87 12.28 10.19
C VAL A 17 -22.53 12.89 9.78
N LEU A 18 -21.93 13.71 10.64
CA LEU A 18 -20.62 14.31 10.36
C LEU A 18 -19.54 13.23 10.20
N SER A 19 -19.51 12.23 11.08
CA SER A 19 -18.57 11.12 10.99
C SER A 19 -18.76 10.32 9.70
N ALA A 20 -20.00 10.08 9.28
CA ALA A 20 -20.30 9.41 8.02
C ALA A 20 -19.82 10.24 6.81
N LEU A 21 -20.06 11.56 6.82
CA LEU A 21 -19.58 12.46 5.76
C LEU A 21 -18.06 12.48 5.68
N VAL A 22 -17.37 12.59 6.82
CA VAL A 22 -15.90 12.51 6.88
C VAL A 22 -15.42 11.18 6.34
N GLY A 23 -16.06 10.08 6.70
CA GLY A 23 -15.74 8.74 6.18
C GLY A 23 -15.92 8.67 4.66
N VAL A 24 -17.01 9.17 4.12
CA VAL A 24 -17.24 9.22 2.67
C VAL A 24 -16.19 10.08 1.96
N VAL A 25 -15.88 11.26 2.49
CA VAL A 25 -14.81 12.10 1.91
C VAL A 25 -13.48 11.37 1.94
N PHE A 26 -13.12 10.79 3.07
CA PHE A 26 -11.85 10.08 3.26
C PHE A 26 -11.67 8.93 2.25
N VAL A 27 -12.66 8.02 2.12
CA VAL A 27 -12.54 6.88 1.19
C VAL A 27 -12.60 7.27 -0.29
N ASN A 28 -12.99 8.51 -0.60
CA ASN A 28 -12.97 9.04 -1.97
C ASN A 28 -11.73 9.91 -2.27
N MET A 29 -10.77 10.00 -1.34
CA MET A 29 -9.51 10.69 -1.59
C MET A 29 -8.66 9.93 -2.63
N PRO A 30 -7.78 10.65 -3.38
CA PRO A 30 -7.02 10.06 -4.50
C PRO A 30 -6.21 8.81 -4.16
N GLN A 31 -5.67 8.71 -2.95
CA GLN A 31 -4.88 7.57 -2.50
C GLN A 31 -5.65 6.23 -2.46
N PHE A 32 -6.97 6.25 -2.47
CA PHE A 32 -7.78 5.02 -2.55
C PHE A 32 -8.07 4.58 -3.99
N GLY A 33 -7.61 5.35 -4.98
CA GLY A 33 -7.85 5.05 -6.37
C GLY A 33 -9.31 5.21 -6.78
N ARG A 34 -9.65 4.68 -7.95
CA ARG A 34 -11.02 4.65 -8.47
C ARG A 34 -11.26 3.36 -9.25
N LEU A 35 -12.44 2.81 -9.08
CA LEU A 35 -12.87 1.68 -9.88
C LEU A 35 -12.84 2.02 -11.39
N PRO A 36 -12.39 1.10 -12.24
CA PRO A 36 -12.33 1.31 -13.68
C PRO A 36 -13.73 1.55 -14.27
N ARG A 37 -13.80 2.44 -15.27
CA ARG A 37 -15.04 2.76 -16.00
C ARG A 37 -14.74 2.97 -17.48
N GLY A 38 -15.76 2.91 -18.32
CA GLY A 38 -15.66 3.18 -19.76
C GLY A 38 -14.63 2.28 -20.45
N GLU A 39 -13.79 2.84 -21.31
CA GLU A 39 -12.79 2.10 -22.09
C GLU A 39 -11.79 1.32 -21.25
N ARG A 40 -11.40 1.85 -20.07
CA ARG A 40 -10.53 1.13 -19.15
C ARG A 40 -11.20 -0.15 -18.63
N LEU A 41 -12.46 -0.09 -18.24
CA LEU A 41 -13.22 -1.27 -17.83
C LEU A 41 -13.36 -2.25 -18.99
N ALA A 42 -13.77 -1.78 -20.16
CA ALA A 42 -13.92 -2.63 -21.35
C ALA A 42 -12.61 -3.34 -21.77
N ARG A 43 -11.45 -2.71 -21.50
CA ARG A 43 -10.15 -3.36 -21.71
C ARG A 43 -9.88 -4.43 -20.66
N ILE A 44 -10.22 -4.17 -19.38
CA ILE A 44 -10.06 -5.11 -18.26
C ILE A 44 -10.94 -6.33 -18.47
N GLU A 45 -12.19 -6.16 -18.89
CA GLU A 45 -13.16 -7.25 -19.13
C GLU A 45 -12.74 -8.22 -20.25
N ARG A 46 -11.82 -7.80 -21.13
CA ARG A 46 -11.23 -8.69 -22.15
C ARG A 46 -10.16 -9.63 -21.60
N SER A 47 -9.72 -9.43 -20.35
CA SER A 47 -8.73 -10.31 -19.73
C SER A 47 -9.37 -11.64 -19.31
N ALA A 48 -8.72 -12.76 -19.63
CA ALA A 48 -9.15 -14.08 -19.16
C ALA A 48 -9.10 -14.22 -17.62
N HIS A 49 -8.36 -13.35 -16.96
CA HIS A 49 -8.25 -13.30 -15.50
C HIS A 49 -9.35 -12.46 -14.82
N TYR A 50 -10.13 -11.69 -15.58
CA TYR A 50 -11.18 -10.86 -15.02
C TYR A 50 -12.54 -11.54 -15.13
N ARG A 51 -13.14 -11.93 -14.02
CA ARG A 51 -14.42 -12.62 -13.93
C ARG A 51 -15.19 -12.15 -12.69
N ASP A 52 -16.52 -12.02 -12.84
CA ASP A 52 -17.43 -11.61 -11.76
C ASP A 52 -17.06 -10.27 -11.09
N GLY A 53 -16.49 -9.33 -11.86
CA GLY A 53 -16.14 -7.99 -11.39
C GLY A 53 -14.77 -7.87 -10.71
N GLU A 54 -13.95 -8.93 -10.72
CA GLU A 54 -12.63 -8.93 -10.09
C GLU A 54 -11.59 -9.73 -10.89
N PHE A 55 -10.30 -9.45 -10.65
CA PHE A 55 -9.23 -10.29 -11.16
C PHE A 55 -9.09 -11.55 -10.30
N ARG A 56 -8.99 -12.70 -10.97
CA ARG A 56 -8.84 -14.01 -10.32
C ARG A 56 -7.66 -14.76 -10.90
N ASN A 57 -7.03 -15.56 -10.07
CA ASN A 57 -6.00 -16.50 -10.51
C ASN A 57 -6.61 -17.53 -11.48
N LEU A 58 -5.81 -18.03 -12.42
CA LEU A 58 -6.22 -19.13 -13.32
C LEU A 58 -6.55 -20.40 -12.56
N HIS A 59 -5.80 -20.68 -11.51
CA HIS A 59 -6.02 -21.79 -10.59
C HIS A 59 -6.63 -21.27 -9.29
N GLU A 60 -7.54 -22.04 -8.74
CA GLU A 60 -8.15 -21.72 -7.45
C GLU A 60 -7.07 -21.62 -6.36
N THR A 61 -7.06 -20.51 -5.65
CA THR A 61 -6.06 -20.23 -4.61
C THR A 61 -6.78 -20.02 -3.29
N VAL A 62 -6.44 -20.83 -2.28
CA VAL A 62 -6.96 -20.68 -0.93
C VAL A 62 -6.26 -19.49 -0.26
N LEU A 63 -6.98 -18.37 -0.11
CA LEU A 63 -6.44 -17.14 0.49
C LEU A 63 -6.31 -17.20 2.01
N MET A 64 -7.16 -17.99 2.68
CA MET A 64 -7.22 -18.10 4.14
C MET A 64 -6.83 -19.51 4.60
N THR A 65 -5.55 -19.71 4.84
CA THR A 65 -5.00 -21.03 5.25
C THR A 65 -5.03 -21.26 6.77
N SER A 66 -5.35 -20.24 7.57
CA SER A 66 -5.29 -20.32 9.03
C SER A 66 -6.40 -21.17 9.68
N GLY A 67 -7.44 -21.54 8.94
CA GLY A 67 -8.64 -22.19 9.49
C GLY A 67 -9.46 -21.33 10.47
N LYS A 68 -9.06 -20.06 10.68
CA LYS A 68 -9.71 -19.13 11.60
C LYS A 68 -10.72 -18.26 10.86
N GLY A 69 -11.85 -17.96 11.51
CA GLY A 69 -12.83 -17.02 10.97
C GLY A 69 -12.31 -15.58 10.95
N PHE A 70 -12.97 -14.72 10.14
CA PHE A 70 -12.61 -13.31 9.96
C PHE A 70 -12.41 -12.57 11.29
N PHE A 71 -13.34 -12.70 12.24
CA PHE A 71 -13.26 -12.02 13.54
C PHE A 71 -12.08 -12.48 14.40
N GLN A 72 -11.70 -13.76 14.36
CA GLN A 72 -10.54 -14.26 15.08
C GLN A 72 -9.24 -13.74 14.48
N ASN A 73 -9.15 -13.64 13.16
CA ASN A 73 -8.01 -13.04 12.49
C ASN A 73 -7.92 -11.54 12.78
N LEU A 74 -9.04 -10.82 12.71
CA LEU A 74 -9.12 -9.38 13.00
C LEU A 74 -8.72 -9.08 14.45
N THR A 75 -9.25 -9.80 15.43
CA THR A 75 -8.87 -9.62 16.84
C THR A 75 -7.42 -9.99 17.09
N GLY A 76 -6.92 -11.03 16.42
CA GLY A 76 -5.50 -11.39 16.44
C GLY A 76 -4.61 -10.28 15.90
N PHE A 77 -4.99 -9.68 14.78
CA PHE A 77 -4.26 -8.58 14.17
C PHE A 77 -4.25 -7.32 15.06
N LEU A 78 -5.40 -6.94 15.62
CA LEU A 78 -5.54 -5.71 16.40
C LEU A 78 -4.91 -5.80 17.79
N PHE A 79 -4.96 -6.96 18.45
CA PHE A 79 -4.63 -7.09 19.88
C PHE A 79 -3.45 -8.00 20.18
N ARG A 80 -3.01 -8.83 19.23
CA ARG A 80 -1.90 -9.76 19.46
C ARG A 80 -0.58 -9.08 19.14
N LYS A 81 0.11 -8.59 20.15
CA LYS A 81 1.49 -8.13 19.99
C LYS A 81 2.40 -9.36 19.86
N GLN A 82 3.02 -9.50 18.71
CA GLN A 82 4.03 -10.53 18.48
C GLN A 82 5.42 -9.92 18.69
N ALA A 83 6.25 -10.57 19.50
CA ALA A 83 7.63 -10.14 19.71
C ALA A 83 8.45 -10.34 18.41
N GLY A 84 9.45 -9.50 18.21
CA GLY A 84 10.38 -9.62 17.08
C GLY A 84 9.85 -9.17 15.72
N LEU A 85 8.68 -8.50 15.64
CA LEU A 85 8.14 -7.96 14.39
C LEU A 85 8.88 -6.71 13.89
N ARG A 86 9.63 -6.05 14.75
CA ARG A 86 10.41 -4.85 14.40
C ARG A 86 11.81 -4.97 14.96
N PRO A 87 12.83 -4.50 14.23
CA PRO A 87 14.19 -4.39 14.77
C PRO A 87 14.22 -3.44 15.99
N ASP A 88 14.98 -3.82 17.02
CA ASP A 88 15.18 -2.98 18.21
C ASP A 88 16.15 -1.81 17.95
N SER A 89 16.93 -1.90 16.90
CA SER A 89 17.91 -0.88 16.47
C SER A 89 17.63 -0.37 15.08
N THR A 90 18.22 0.78 14.75
CA THR A 90 18.25 1.32 13.39
C THR A 90 19.00 0.36 12.46
N LEU A 91 18.39 0.03 11.33
CA LEU A 91 19.04 -0.82 10.33
C LEU A 91 20.22 -0.07 9.69
N PRO A 92 21.37 -0.71 9.49
CA PRO A 92 22.48 -0.13 8.74
C PRO A 92 22.09 -0.03 7.28
N VAL A 93 22.32 1.13 6.68
CA VAL A 93 22.04 1.40 5.27
C VAL A 93 23.19 2.15 4.64
N ILE A 94 23.48 1.81 3.40
CA ILE A 94 24.46 2.54 2.57
C ILE A 94 23.65 3.34 1.55
N LYS A 95 23.70 4.68 1.64
CA LYS A 95 23.10 5.56 0.62
C LYS A 95 24.13 5.78 -0.49
N THR A 96 23.75 5.39 -1.71
CA THR A 96 24.53 5.62 -2.94
C THR A 96 23.81 6.66 -3.80
N ASP A 97 24.56 7.46 -4.54
CA ASP A 97 23.96 8.34 -5.55
C ASP A 97 23.54 7.49 -6.77
N LEU A 98 22.22 7.28 -6.87
CA LEU A 98 21.65 6.41 -7.91
C LEU A 98 21.71 7.06 -9.31
N GLN A 99 21.79 8.39 -9.38
CA GLN A 99 21.86 9.13 -10.65
C GLN A 99 23.21 8.96 -11.33
N THR A 100 24.25 8.66 -10.56
CA THR A 100 25.64 8.52 -11.06
C THR A 100 26.03 7.07 -11.34
N LEU A 101 25.11 6.11 -11.18
CA LEU A 101 25.39 4.69 -11.44
C LEU A 101 25.75 4.46 -12.92
N ASN A 102 26.83 3.70 -13.13
CA ASN A 102 27.29 3.35 -14.46
C ASN A 102 26.35 2.31 -15.10
N LEU A 103 25.68 2.65 -16.21
CA LEU A 103 24.72 1.79 -16.89
C LEU A 103 25.32 0.47 -17.43
N SER A 104 26.65 0.38 -17.57
CA SER A 104 27.29 -0.87 -18.01
C SER A 104 27.46 -1.92 -16.90
N GLU A 105 27.11 -1.58 -15.65
CA GLU A 105 27.22 -2.48 -14.51
C GLU A 105 25.85 -3.03 -14.14
N ASP A 106 25.75 -4.34 -14.01
CA ASP A 106 24.56 -4.99 -13.51
C ASP A 106 24.55 -4.91 -11.98
N LEU A 107 23.46 -4.40 -11.42
CA LEU A 107 23.32 -4.20 -9.97
C LEU A 107 21.88 -4.30 -9.51
N LEU A 108 21.71 -4.52 -8.21
CA LEU A 108 20.45 -4.43 -7.50
C LEU A 108 20.61 -3.52 -6.28
N VAL A 109 19.72 -2.54 -6.16
CA VAL A 109 19.59 -1.70 -4.96
C VAL A 109 18.28 -2.02 -4.29
N TRP A 110 18.33 -2.58 -3.09
CA TRP A 110 17.15 -2.87 -2.30
C TRP A 110 16.81 -1.69 -1.37
N PHE A 111 15.59 -1.18 -1.48
CA PHE A 111 15.11 -0.04 -0.69
C PHE A 111 14.40 -0.45 0.59
N GLY A 112 14.11 -1.71 0.75
CA GLY A 112 13.34 -2.29 1.85
C GLY A 112 12.05 -2.93 1.37
N HIS A 113 11.47 -3.81 2.18
CA HIS A 113 10.29 -4.60 1.86
C HIS A 113 10.39 -5.22 0.45
N SER A 114 9.46 -4.90 -0.44
CA SER A 114 9.43 -5.36 -1.83
C SER A 114 10.00 -4.34 -2.83
N SER A 115 10.54 -3.22 -2.35
CA SER A 115 11.00 -2.12 -3.20
C SER A 115 12.45 -2.29 -3.60
N TYR A 116 12.75 -2.27 -4.90
CA TYR A 116 14.12 -2.36 -5.39
C TYR A 116 14.28 -1.78 -6.80
N LEU A 117 15.52 -1.35 -7.10
CA LEU A 117 15.98 -0.99 -8.42
C LEU A 117 16.87 -2.10 -8.95
N ILE A 118 16.55 -2.62 -10.12
CA ILE A 118 17.43 -3.48 -10.91
C ILE A 118 18.02 -2.66 -12.04
N GLN A 119 19.33 -2.72 -12.21
CA GLN A 119 20.01 -2.27 -13.41
C GLN A 119 20.65 -3.48 -14.08
N MET A 120 20.30 -3.77 -15.31
CA MET A 120 20.75 -4.92 -16.06
C MET A 120 20.73 -4.65 -17.56
N GLU A 121 21.81 -5.01 -18.26
CA GLU A 121 21.96 -4.81 -19.71
C GLU A 121 21.64 -3.37 -20.15
N GLY A 122 22.06 -2.38 -19.37
CA GLY A 122 21.83 -0.96 -19.64
C GLY A 122 20.37 -0.50 -19.46
N LYS A 123 19.54 -1.31 -18.81
CA LYS A 123 18.14 -0.99 -18.51
C LYS A 123 17.91 -0.88 -17.01
N ARG A 124 17.01 0.02 -16.60
CA ARG A 124 16.64 0.24 -15.21
C ARG A 124 15.17 -0.10 -14.99
N LEU A 125 14.94 -1.03 -14.08
CA LEU A 125 13.63 -1.49 -13.65
C LEU A 125 13.42 -1.09 -12.20
N LEU A 126 12.42 -0.28 -11.92
CA LEU A 126 11.99 0.05 -10.57
C LEU A 126 10.77 -0.81 -10.21
N VAL A 127 10.88 -1.56 -9.12
CA VAL A 127 9.85 -2.51 -8.70
C VAL A 127 9.26 -2.09 -7.37
N ASP A 128 7.95 -2.04 -7.31
CA ASP A 128 7.14 -1.77 -6.11
C ASP A 128 7.70 -0.61 -5.26
N PRO A 129 7.88 0.60 -5.81
CA PRO A 129 8.53 1.70 -5.09
C PRO A 129 7.65 2.20 -3.94
N VAL A 130 8.17 2.11 -2.71
CA VAL A 130 7.59 2.69 -1.50
C VAL A 130 8.67 3.47 -0.77
N PHE A 131 8.55 4.80 -0.75
CA PHE A 131 9.56 5.69 -0.21
C PHE A 131 9.14 6.40 1.08
N CYS A 132 7.87 6.35 1.45
CA CYS A 132 7.40 7.04 2.65
C CYS A 132 6.60 6.14 3.61
N THR A 133 5.44 5.66 3.24
CA THR A 133 4.61 4.87 4.15
C THR A 133 3.74 3.88 3.38
N ALA A 134 3.69 2.66 3.86
CA ALA A 134 2.86 1.60 3.32
C ALA A 134 1.40 1.69 3.82
N ALA A 135 0.82 2.89 3.84
CA ALA A 135 -0.55 3.11 4.30
C ALA A 135 -1.10 4.44 3.78
N PRO A 136 -2.43 4.60 3.67
CA PRO A 136 -3.06 5.83 3.21
C PRO A 136 -2.91 7.01 4.18
N VAL A 137 -2.31 6.78 5.35
CA VAL A 137 -2.06 7.79 6.38
C VAL A 137 -0.62 7.70 6.87
N SER A 138 0.09 8.83 6.89
CA SER A 138 1.53 8.94 7.10
C SER A 138 2.07 8.46 8.46
N PHE A 139 1.21 8.23 9.44
CA PHE A 139 1.60 7.77 10.77
C PHE A 139 1.40 6.26 10.98
N VAL A 140 0.82 5.56 10.01
CA VAL A 140 0.56 4.12 10.07
C VAL A 140 1.52 3.41 9.12
N ASN A 141 1.98 2.23 9.56
CA ASN A 141 2.78 1.31 8.74
C ASN A 141 4.07 1.93 8.16
N LYS A 142 4.78 2.67 9.00
CA LYS A 142 6.07 3.28 8.63
C LYS A 142 7.15 2.23 8.38
N PRO A 143 8.09 2.49 7.48
CA PRO A 143 9.30 1.71 7.29
C PRO A 143 10.09 1.52 8.59
N PHE A 144 10.99 0.57 8.63
CA PHE A 144 11.91 0.41 9.76
C PHE A 144 12.90 1.57 9.80
N LYS A 145 13.30 1.97 11.01
CA LYS A 145 14.27 3.04 11.19
C LYS A 145 15.56 2.73 10.43
N GLY A 146 16.01 3.68 9.62
CA GLY A 146 17.21 3.59 8.80
C GLY A 146 16.96 3.24 7.35
N THR A 147 15.76 2.76 6.94
CA THR A 147 15.48 2.42 5.55
C THR A 147 14.91 3.59 4.74
N GLU A 148 14.48 4.68 5.37
CA GLU A 148 13.93 5.89 4.73
C GLU A 148 15.07 6.80 4.20
N VAL A 149 15.93 6.29 3.33
CA VAL A 149 17.11 7.04 2.84
C VAL A 149 16.96 7.55 1.43
N TYR A 150 16.00 7.02 0.67
CA TYR A 150 15.71 7.42 -0.70
C TYR A 150 14.33 8.07 -0.82
N ARG A 151 14.21 8.92 -1.82
CA ARG A 151 12.97 9.58 -2.23
C ARG A 151 12.79 9.45 -3.74
N PRO A 152 11.61 9.73 -4.30
CA PRO A 152 11.40 9.70 -5.75
C PRO A 152 12.42 10.56 -6.51
N GLU A 153 12.84 11.70 -5.96
CA GLU A 153 13.81 12.61 -6.57
C GLU A 153 15.23 12.05 -6.64
N ASP A 154 15.56 11.04 -5.83
CA ASP A 154 16.86 10.36 -5.87
C ASP A 154 16.93 9.32 -7.01
N MET A 155 15.79 8.98 -7.62
CA MET A 155 15.74 7.95 -8.67
C MET A 155 16.41 8.45 -9.97
N PRO A 156 17.17 7.58 -10.65
CA PRO A 156 17.66 7.86 -11.99
C PRO A 156 16.52 7.73 -13.02
N ASP A 157 16.80 8.00 -14.28
CA ASP A 157 15.86 7.68 -15.37
C ASP A 157 15.54 6.19 -15.35
N ILE A 158 14.24 5.85 -15.37
CA ILE A 158 13.71 4.49 -15.27
C ILE A 158 13.13 4.06 -16.63
N ASP A 159 13.59 2.90 -17.14
CA ASP A 159 13.02 2.32 -18.36
C ASP A 159 11.69 1.60 -18.07
N TYR A 160 11.57 0.90 -16.95
CA TYR A 160 10.37 0.12 -16.60
C TYR A 160 10.01 0.31 -15.13
N LEU A 161 8.76 0.68 -14.90
CA LEU A 161 8.11 0.65 -13.59
C LEU A 161 7.23 -0.59 -13.49
N ILE A 162 7.52 -1.45 -12.52
CA ILE A 162 6.78 -2.69 -12.27
C ILE A 162 6.06 -2.56 -10.93
N ILE A 163 4.75 -2.67 -10.95
CA ILE A 163 3.90 -2.75 -9.77
C ILE A 163 3.30 -4.15 -9.76
N THR A 164 3.62 -4.93 -8.72
CA THR A 164 3.16 -6.32 -8.62
C THR A 164 1.69 -6.40 -8.27
N HIS A 165 1.23 -5.52 -7.37
CA HIS A 165 -0.17 -5.36 -7.00
C HIS A 165 -0.41 -3.99 -6.32
N ASP A 166 -1.65 -3.65 -6.04
CA ASP A 166 -2.11 -2.32 -5.62
C ASP A 166 -2.20 -2.11 -4.10
N HIS A 167 -1.50 -2.90 -3.29
CA HIS A 167 -1.35 -2.60 -1.87
C HIS A 167 -0.40 -1.42 -1.65
N TRP A 168 -0.61 -0.65 -0.59
CA TRP A 168 0.20 0.54 -0.28
C TRP A 168 1.66 0.25 0.08
N ASP A 169 2.00 -0.97 0.43
CA ASP A 169 3.38 -1.44 0.65
C ASP A 169 4.07 -1.88 -0.65
N HIS A 170 3.42 -1.68 -1.80
CA HIS A 170 3.95 -1.92 -3.14
C HIS A 170 3.75 -0.73 -4.09
N LEU A 171 2.82 0.17 -3.78
CA LEU A 171 2.51 1.36 -4.56
C LEU A 171 2.30 2.55 -3.60
N ASP A 172 3.29 3.43 -3.53
CA ASP A 172 3.31 4.65 -2.71
C ASP A 172 2.83 5.88 -3.51
#